data_76728b5876afd1e00ec7caeeaf81d315
#
_entry.id   76728b5876afd1e00ec7caeeaf81d315
#
_cell.length_a   1.000
_cell.length_b   1.000
_cell.length_c   1.000
_cell.angle_alpha   90.00
_cell.angle_beta   90.00
_cell.angle_gamma   90.00
#
_symmetry.space_group_name_H-M   'P 1'
#
loop_
_entity.id
_entity.type
_entity.pdbx_description
1 polymer ?
#
loop_
_entity_poly.entity_id
_entity_poly.type
_entity_poly.pdbx_seq_one_letter_code
_entity_poly.pdbx_strand_id
1 'polypeptide(L)'
;MLFRSLSLTEADGSQRMVRVAYAGSNEQPFRSVTQWLLEQGEGRMTAPWVESTKAWAAKSPPQRVQQMLWSNPRYTFFQEQPLSELDAAFGPKGAQGVALTPGRSIAVDPGSIPYGTPVWLASRGGAGSLQKLVLAQDTGSAIVGAVRADYFAGTGPEAGQLAARMNQPLRLWVLWPR
;
A
#
# COMPACT_ATOMS: atom_id res chain seq x y z
N MET A 1 0.77 3.68 3.37
CA MET A 1 -0.58 4.28 3.43
C MET A 1 -1.59 3.46 2.62
N LEU A 2 -2.82 3.29 3.12
CA LEU A 2 -3.86 2.52 2.44
C LEU A 2 -4.90 3.50 1.89
N PHE A 3 -4.79 3.82 0.61
CA PHE A 3 -5.87 4.46 -0.14
C PHE A 3 -6.43 3.48 -1.14
N ARG A 4 -7.73 3.53 -1.32
CA ARG A 4 -8.39 2.82 -2.41
C ARG A 4 -9.48 3.68 -3.00
N SER A 5 -9.57 3.70 -4.32
CA SER A 5 -10.75 4.18 -5.03
C SER A 5 -11.68 2.99 -5.21
N LEU A 6 -12.93 3.17 -4.85
CA LEU A 6 -13.98 2.17 -4.96
C LEU A 6 -15.07 2.70 -5.87
N SER A 7 -15.61 1.85 -6.72
CA SER A 7 -16.89 2.11 -7.40
C SER A 7 -17.99 1.54 -6.52
N LEU A 8 -18.82 2.42 -5.98
CA LEU A 8 -20.01 2.05 -5.25
C LEU A 8 -21.19 2.02 -6.20
N THR A 9 -22.00 0.97 -6.11
CA THR A 9 -23.29 0.90 -6.80
C THR A 9 -24.35 1.32 -5.81
N GLU A 10 -25.01 2.42 -6.08
CA GLU A 10 -26.08 2.96 -5.26
C GLU A 10 -27.37 2.13 -5.45
N ALA A 11 -28.37 2.33 -4.57
CA ALA A 11 -29.62 1.56 -4.62
C ALA A 11 -30.43 1.78 -5.92
N ASP A 12 -30.22 2.89 -6.60
CA ASP A 12 -30.81 3.22 -7.90
C ASP A 12 -30.04 2.65 -9.10
N GLY A 13 -28.94 1.89 -8.85
CA GLY A 13 -28.09 1.31 -9.87
C GLY A 13 -27.03 2.26 -10.42
N SER A 14 -27.00 3.52 -10.00
CA SER A 14 -25.94 4.46 -10.39
C SER A 14 -24.60 4.06 -9.77
N GLN A 15 -23.50 4.42 -10.44
CA GLN A 15 -22.16 4.17 -9.93
C GLN A 15 -21.51 5.47 -9.50
N ARG A 16 -20.98 5.47 -8.27
CA ARG A 16 -20.23 6.58 -7.71
C ARG A 16 -18.82 6.15 -7.34
N MET A 17 -17.85 6.90 -7.81
CA MET A 17 -16.44 6.70 -7.40
C MET A 17 -16.20 7.42 -6.08
N VAL A 18 -15.68 6.68 -5.11
CA VAL A 18 -15.28 7.25 -3.82
C VAL A 18 -13.82 6.91 -3.54
N ARG A 19 -13.17 7.77 -2.81
CA ARG A 19 -11.86 7.51 -2.23
C ARG A 19 -12.04 7.18 -0.76
N VAL A 20 -11.47 6.06 -0.33
CA VAL A 20 -11.39 5.71 1.08
C VAL A 20 -9.97 5.93 1.58
N ALA A 21 -9.84 6.65 2.69
CA ALA A 21 -8.58 6.93 3.36
C ALA A 21 -8.55 6.25 4.72
N TYR A 22 -7.34 5.94 5.18
CA TYR A 22 -7.11 5.42 6.52
C TYR A 22 -7.64 6.41 7.57
N ALA A 23 -8.47 5.91 8.50
CA ALA A 23 -9.05 6.70 9.59
C ALA A 23 -8.52 6.28 10.97
N GLY A 24 -7.90 5.09 11.06
CA GLY A 24 -7.36 4.59 12.31
C GLY A 24 -7.31 3.07 12.35
N SER A 25 -6.86 2.53 13.46
CA SER A 25 -6.93 1.10 13.76
C SER A 25 -7.37 0.89 15.20
N ASN A 26 -7.73 -0.33 15.55
CA ASN A 26 -8.01 -0.73 16.92
C ASN A 26 -6.73 -1.03 17.73
N GLU A 27 -5.57 -0.68 17.22
CA GLU A 27 -4.23 -0.82 17.83
C GLU A 27 -3.84 -2.25 18.25
N GLN A 28 -4.63 -3.24 17.89
CA GLN A 28 -4.28 -4.63 18.15
C GLN A 28 -3.05 -5.06 17.34
N PRO A 29 -2.23 -6.00 17.82
CA PRO A 29 -1.08 -6.51 17.10
C PRO A 29 -1.51 -7.14 15.77
N PHE A 30 -0.72 -6.89 14.72
CA PHE A 30 -0.95 -7.51 13.42
C PHE A 30 -0.60 -9.00 13.46
N ARG A 31 -1.53 -9.84 12.96
CA ARG A 31 -1.27 -11.25 12.69
C ARG A 31 -1.52 -11.54 11.21
N SER A 32 -0.54 -12.16 10.56
CA SER A 32 -0.65 -12.49 9.15
C SER A 32 -1.67 -13.59 8.90
N VAL A 33 -2.69 -13.32 8.09
CA VAL A 33 -3.66 -14.34 7.66
C VAL A 33 -3.01 -15.44 6.83
N THR A 34 -1.95 -15.12 6.09
CA THR A 34 -1.15 -16.10 5.34
C THR A 34 -0.42 -17.05 6.27
N GLN A 35 0.16 -16.52 7.36
CA GLN A 35 0.81 -17.35 8.37
C GLN A 35 -0.20 -18.27 9.05
N TRP A 36 -1.39 -17.78 9.38
CA TRP A 36 -2.46 -18.61 9.93
C TRP A 36 -2.85 -19.75 8.97
N LEU A 37 -2.98 -19.49 7.66
CA LEU A 37 -3.25 -20.52 6.67
C LEU A 37 -2.18 -21.62 6.64
N LEU A 38 -0.90 -21.24 6.72
CA LEU A 38 0.20 -22.20 6.80
C LEU A 38 0.13 -23.05 8.07
N GLU A 39 -0.17 -22.45 9.22
CA GLU A 39 -0.37 -23.13 10.50
C GLU A 39 -1.55 -24.11 10.47
N GLN A 40 -2.56 -23.85 9.65
CA GLN A 40 -3.71 -24.75 9.43
C GLN A 40 -3.41 -25.86 8.42
N GLY A 41 -2.23 -25.94 7.85
CA GLY A 41 -1.87 -26.93 6.85
C GLY A 41 -2.51 -26.69 5.47
N GLU A 42 -3.01 -25.47 5.22
CA GLU A 42 -3.70 -25.10 3.97
C GLU A 42 -2.72 -24.89 2.79
N GLY A 43 -1.87 -25.86 2.56
CA GLY A 43 -1.04 -25.95 1.36
C GLY A 43 0.16 -25.00 1.32
N ARG A 44 0.84 -24.98 0.18
CA ARG A 44 1.97 -24.08 -0.08
C ARG A 44 1.43 -22.74 -0.54
N MET A 45 1.48 -21.74 0.33
CA MET A 45 1.27 -20.36 -0.07
C MET A 45 2.51 -19.87 -0.82
N THR A 46 2.40 -19.76 -2.14
CA THR A 46 3.48 -19.25 -2.99
C THR A 46 3.36 -17.73 -3.16
N ALA A 47 4.47 -17.04 -3.36
CA ALA A 47 4.42 -15.63 -3.73
C ALA A 47 3.84 -15.44 -5.15
N PRO A 48 3.02 -14.42 -5.40
CA PRO A 48 2.63 -13.37 -4.47
C PRO A 48 1.54 -13.84 -3.48
N TRP A 49 1.82 -13.64 -2.20
CA TRP A 49 0.98 -14.13 -1.08
C TRP A 49 -0.48 -13.68 -1.15
N VAL A 50 -0.73 -12.46 -1.63
CA VAL A 50 -2.08 -11.89 -1.76
C VAL A 50 -2.91 -12.70 -2.75
N GLU A 51 -2.36 -13.05 -3.88
CA GLU A 51 -3.06 -13.81 -4.92
C GLU A 51 -3.32 -15.26 -4.47
N SER A 52 -2.36 -15.88 -3.80
CA SER A 52 -2.53 -17.21 -3.22
C SER A 52 -3.62 -17.23 -2.16
N THR A 53 -3.68 -16.23 -1.29
CA THR A 53 -4.73 -16.09 -0.26
C THR A 53 -6.11 -15.86 -0.89
N LYS A 54 -6.21 -15.02 -1.91
CA LYS A 54 -7.46 -14.80 -2.67
C LYS A 54 -7.94 -16.07 -3.37
N ALA A 55 -7.03 -16.80 -4.02
CA ALA A 55 -7.34 -18.03 -4.71
C ALA A 55 -7.83 -19.13 -3.75
N TRP A 56 -7.25 -19.19 -2.55
CA TRP A 56 -7.70 -20.07 -1.48
C TRP A 56 -9.11 -19.66 -1.01
N ALA A 57 -9.31 -18.37 -0.72
CA ALA A 57 -10.60 -17.85 -0.24
C ALA A 57 -11.74 -18.11 -1.23
N ALA A 58 -11.48 -17.97 -2.54
CA ALA A 58 -12.47 -18.22 -3.59
C ALA A 58 -12.94 -19.69 -3.68
N LYS A 59 -12.15 -20.62 -3.16
CA LYS A 59 -12.44 -22.08 -3.19
C LYS A 59 -12.89 -22.63 -1.84
N SER A 60 -12.81 -21.82 -0.79
CA SER A 60 -13.08 -22.26 0.59
C SER A 60 -14.51 -21.94 1.03
N PRO A 61 -15.09 -22.74 1.95
CA PRO A 61 -16.39 -22.42 2.52
C PRO A 61 -16.38 -21.04 3.22
N PRO A 62 -17.50 -20.27 3.18
CA PRO A 62 -17.57 -18.94 3.77
C PRO A 62 -17.13 -18.88 5.24
N GLN A 63 -17.51 -19.90 6.04
CA GLN A 63 -17.13 -19.98 7.45
C GLN A 63 -15.62 -20.09 7.64
N ARG A 64 -14.93 -20.79 6.73
CA ARG A 64 -13.48 -20.96 6.79
C ARG A 64 -12.75 -19.65 6.43
N VAL A 65 -13.29 -18.94 5.42
CA VAL A 65 -12.80 -17.60 5.05
C VAL A 65 -12.96 -16.63 6.23
N GLN A 66 -14.08 -16.69 6.91
CA GLN A 66 -14.34 -15.84 8.07
C GLN A 66 -13.38 -16.14 9.24
N GLN A 67 -13.09 -17.41 9.51
CA GLN A 67 -12.10 -17.81 10.51
C GLN A 67 -10.70 -17.25 10.17
N MET A 68 -10.31 -17.34 8.89
CA MET A 68 -9.06 -16.75 8.40
C MET A 68 -9.02 -15.24 8.64
N LEU A 69 -10.08 -14.52 8.30
CA LEU A 69 -10.14 -13.06 8.50
C LEU A 69 -10.07 -12.70 10.00
N TRP A 70 -10.76 -13.44 10.85
CA TRP A 70 -10.77 -13.21 12.30
C TRP A 70 -9.46 -13.60 12.99
N SER A 71 -8.58 -14.37 12.34
CA SER A 71 -7.28 -14.71 12.89
C SER A 71 -6.37 -13.49 13.07
N ASN A 72 -6.62 -12.40 12.32
CA ASN A 72 -5.95 -11.13 12.51
C ASN A 72 -6.79 -10.21 13.41
N PRO A 73 -6.40 -9.97 14.68
CA PRO A 73 -7.16 -9.13 15.58
C PRO A 73 -7.10 -7.64 15.21
N ARG A 74 -6.13 -7.23 14.37
CA ARG A 74 -6.02 -5.84 13.94
C ARG A 74 -7.10 -5.49 12.94
N TYR A 75 -7.90 -4.49 13.28
CA TYR A 75 -8.90 -3.90 12.41
C TYR A 75 -8.48 -2.49 11.99
N THR A 76 -8.63 -2.18 10.71
CA THR A 76 -8.33 -0.87 10.14
C THR A 76 -9.62 -0.19 9.73
N PHE A 77 -9.82 1.03 10.22
CA PHE A 77 -10.95 1.86 9.87
C PHE A 77 -10.62 2.77 8.69
N PHE A 78 -11.59 2.97 7.85
CA PHE A 78 -11.50 3.85 6.71
C PHE A 78 -12.61 4.90 6.78
N GLN A 79 -12.33 6.08 6.25
CA GLN A 79 -13.32 7.13 6.04
C GLN A 79 -13.43 7.45 4.56
N GLU A 80 -14.63 7.74 4.12
CA GLU A 80 -14.86 8.25 2.78
C GLU A 80 -14.35 9.67 2.68
N GLN A 81 -13.63 9.98 1.62
CA GLN A 81 -13.21 11.32 1.28
C GLN A 81 -13.94 11.75 0.01
N PRO A 82 -14.53 12.96 0.01
CA PRO A 82 -15.07 13.54 -1.21
C PRO A 82 -13.99 13.54 -2.31
N LEU A 83 -14.34 13.08 -3.49
CA LEU A 83 -13.48 13.09 -4.64
C LEU A 83 -13.96 14.19 -5.57
N SER A 84 -13.35 15.38 -5.49
CA SER A 84 -13.57 16.40 -6.50
C SER A 84 -12.98 15.94 -7.84
N GLU A 85 -13.47 16.49 -8.96
CA GLU A 85 -12.91 16.18 -10.28
C GLU A 85 -11.40 16.51 -10.36
N LEU A 86 -10.98 17.59 -9.69
CA LEU A 86 -9.57 17.96 -9.56
C LEU A 86 -8.79 16.92 -8.74
N ASP A 87 -9.35 16.47 -7.61
CA ASP A 87 -8.70 15.46 -6.78
C ASP A 87 -8.65 14.07 -7.46
N ALA A 88 -9.59 13.79 -8.36
CA ALA A 88 -9.59 12.57 -9.17
C ALA A 88 -8.43 12.54 -10.17
N ALA A 89 -8.04 13.70 -10.70
CA ALA A 89 -6.93 13.86 -11.65
C ALA A 89 -5.55 13.70 -10.97
N PHE A 90 -5.48 13.90 -9.66
CA PHE A 90 -4.25 13.78 -8.88
C PHE A 90 -4.23 12.49 -8.07
N GLY A 91 -3.04 12.03 -7.71
CA GLY A 91 -2.86 10.88 -6.84
C GLY A 91 -3.47 11.07 -5.44
N PRO A 92 -3.53 10.02 -4.63
CA PRO A 92 -3.99 10.12 -3.24
C PRO A 92 -3.08 11.06 -2.45
N LYS A 93 -3.63 11.75 -1.44
CA LYS A 93 -2.82 12.56 -0.52
C LYS A 93 -1.93 11.67 0.35
N GLY A 94 -0.64 11.96 0.36
CA GLY A 94 0.33 11.36 1.27
C GLY A 94 0.26 11.95 2.68
N ALA A 95 1.07 11.42 3.60
CA ALA A 95 1.13 11.90 4.99
C ALA A 95 1.62 13.35 5.11
N GLN A 96 2.37 13.84 4.12
CA GLN A 96 2.72 15.26 3.99
C GLN A 96 1.51 16.17 3.70
N GLY A 97 0.34 15.61 3.34
CA GLY A 97 -0.85 16.38 2.96
C GLY A 97 -0.91 16.78 1.48
N VAL A 98 0.07 16.38 0.67
CA VAL A 98 0.13 16.64 -0.77
C VAL A 98 -0.21 15.41 -1.59
N ALA A 99 -0.67 15.61 -2.83
CA ALA A 99 -0.95 14.51 -3.75
C ALA A 99 0.33 13.76 -4.14
N LEU A 100 0.27 12.43 -4.07
CA LEU A 100 1.37 11.58 -4.51
C LEU A 100 1.43 11.51 -6.03
N THR A 101 2.63 11.66 -6.56
CA THR A 101 2.88 11.59 -8.00
C THR A 101 3.46 10.21 -8.35
N PRO A 102 2.83 9.46 -9.28
CA PRO A 102 3.35 8.17 -9.74
C PRO A 102 4.81 8.26 -10.18
N GLY A 103 5.62 7.38 -9.68
CA GLY A 103 7.04 7.34 -10.06
C GLY A 103 7.91 8.44 -9.46
N ARG A 104 7.37 9.32 -8.60
CA ARG A 104 8.07 10.47 -8.01
C ARG A 104 7.91 10.60 -6.50
N SER A 105 6.93 9.94 -5.92
CA SER A 105 6.71 9.97 -4.47
C SER A 105 7.14 8.67 -3.83
N ILE A 106 7.72 8.77 -2.64
CA ILE A 106 8.07 7.65 -1.78
C ILE A 106 7.50 7.84 -0.38
N ALA A 107 7.18 6.72 0.27
CA ALA A 107 6.91 6.67 1.69
C ALA A 107 8.19 6.27 2.42
N VAL A 108 8.49 6.96 3.50
CA VAL A 108 9.72 6.83 4.31
C VAL A 108 9.40 6.82 5.79
N ASP A 109 10.40 6.54 6.62
CA ASP A 109 10.38 6.83 8.04
C ASP A 109 10.64 8.34 8.26
N PRO A 110 9.64 9.13 8.70
CA PRO A 110 9.81 10.58 8.86
C PRO A 110 10.78 10.96 9.97
N GLY A 111 11.07 10.04 10.91
CA GLY A 111 12.13 10.23 11.91
C GLY A 111 13.53 10.16 11.32
N SER A 112 13.69 9.58 10.15
CA SER A 112 14.98 9.44 9.44
C SER A 112 15.07 10.38 8.24
N ILE A 113 14.00 10.56 7.49
CA ILE A 113 13.93 11.41 6.28
C ILE A 113 12.69 12.29 6.39
N PRO A 114 12.81 13.60 6.66
CA PRO A 114 11.67 14.51 6.77
C PRO A 114 10.85 14.59 5.49
N TYR A 115 9.54 14.86 5.64
CA TYR A 115 8.68 15.07 4.47
C TYR A 115 9.14 16.27 3.63
N GLY A 116 8.93 16.15 2.31
CA GLY A 116 9.36 17.14 1.34
C GLY A 116 10.82 16.99 0.90
N THR A 117 11.59 16.14 1.56
CA THR A 117 13.01 15.95 1.24
C THR A 117 13.17 15.30 -0.14
N PRO A 118 13.95 15.91 -1.05
CA PRO A 118 14.33 15.28 -2.30
C PRO A 118 15.37 14.19 -2.05
N VAL A 119 15.14 13.03 -2.67
CA VAL A 119 15.98 11.84 -2.50
C VAL A 119 16.31 11.27 -3.88
N TRP A 120 17.59 11.04 -4.14
CA TRP A 120 17.99 10.22 -5.27
C TRP A 120 17.86 8.75 -4.87
N LEU A 121 17.00 8.03 -5.58
CA LEU A 121 16.74 6.60 -5.35
C LEU A 121 17.39 5.78 -6.44
N ALA A 122 18.19 4.79 -6.07
CA ALA A 122 18.71 3.76 -6.96
C ALA A 122 18.35 2.37 -6.41
N SER A 123 17.73 1.56 -7.26
CA SER A 123 17.31 0.20 -6.92
C SER A 123 17.42 -0.70 -8.14
N ARG A 124 17.74 -1.98 -7.93
CA ARG A 124 17.86 -2.98 -9.00
C ARG A 124 17.38 -4.34 -8.50
N GLY A 125 16.50 -4.97 -9.27
CA GLY A 125 15.96 -6.28 -8.92
C GLY A 125 14.88 -6.76 -9.87
N GLY A 126 13.96 -7.58 -9.39
CA GLY A 126 12.92 -8.22 -10.17
C GLY A 126 11.93 -7.27 -10.86
N ALA A 127 11.77 -6.05 -10.34
CA ALA A 127 10.98 -5.00 -10.97
C ALA A 127 11.78 -4.13 -11.96
N GLY A 128 13.04 -4.50 -12.25
CA GLY A 128 13.93 -3.74 -13.10
C GLY A 128 14.88 -2.81 -12.34
N SER A 129 15.45 -1.84 -13.06
CA SER A 129 16.35 -0.83 -12.51
C SER A 129 15.65 0.51 -12.39
N LEU A 130 15.72 1.13 -11.23
CA LEU A 130 15.23 2.48 -10.97
C LEU A 130 16.42 3.37 -10.59
N GLN A 131 16.52 4.54 -11.25
CA GLN A 131 17.43 5.61 -10.88
C GLN A 131 16.66 6.91 -11.06
N LYS A 132 16.14 7.48 -9.97
CA LYS A 132 15.21 8.61 -10.04
C LYS A 132 15.36 9.55 -8.87
N LEU A 133 15.14 10.83 -9.15
CA LEU A 133 14.82 11.81 -8.14
C LEU A 133 13.36 11.63 -7.72
N VAL A 134 13.15 11.46 -6.42
CA VAL A 134 11.85 11.27 -5.77
C VAL A 134 11.72 12.19 -4.58
N LEU A 135 10.49 12.37 -4.08
CA LEU A 135 10.18 13.18 -2.91
C LEU A 135 9.63 12.30 -1.79
N ALA A 136 10.10 12.51 -0.58
CA ALA A 136 9.58 11.88 0.64
C ALA A 136 8.24 12.55 1.01
N GLN A 137 7.11 11.95 0.64
CA GLN A 137 5.79 12.59 0.76
C GLN A 137 4.78 11.75 1.53
N ASP A 138 5.17 10.55 1.94
CA ASP A 138 4.29 9.62 2.63
C ASP A 138 5.03 8.80 3.69
N THR A 139 4.27 8.04 4.48
CA THR A 139 4.80 7.09 5.47
C THR A 139 3.87 5.89 5.61
N GLY A 140 4.31 4.91 6.38
CA GLY A 140 3.51 3.75 6.80
C GLY A 140 4.08 3.14 8.08
N SER A 141 3.23 2.55 8.91
CA SER A 141 3.63 1.99 10.20
C SER A 141 4.69 0.87 10.12
N ALA A 142 4.85 0.26 8.95
CA ALA A 142 5.86 -0.76 8.69
C ALA A 142 7.13 -0.19 8.03
N ILE A 143 7.16 1.12 7.75
CA ILE A 143 8.30 1.79 7.12
C ILE A 143 9.11 2.43 8.23
N VAL A 144 10.10 1.68 8.73
CA VAL A 144 10.94 2.09 9.85
C VAL A 144 12.40 2.02 9.43
N GLY A 145 13.17 3.05 9.80
CA GLY A 145 14.61 3.16 9.56
C GLY A 145 14.97 3.94 8.29
N ALA A 146 16.22 4.39 8.26
CA ALA A 146 16.74 5.34 7.26
C ALA A 146 16.84 4.77 5.83
N VAL A 147 16.88 3.46 5.66
CA VAL A 147 17.14 2.80 4.37
C VAL A 147 15.97 1.92 3.93
N ARG A 148 14.76 2.32 4.33
CA ARG A 148 13.52 1.73 3.85
C ARG A 148 12.66 2.78 3.16
N ALA A 149 12.19 2.47 1.95
CA ALA A 149 11.22 3.30 1.27
C ALA A 149 10.24 2.44 0.48
N ASP A 150 8.97 2.83 0.49
CA ASP A 150 7.96 2.26 -0.38
C ASP A 150 7.69 3.24 -1.53
N TYR A 151 7.86 2.75 -2.76
CA TYR A 151 7.75 3.55 -3.97
C TYR A 151 6.32 3.62 -4.47
N PHE A 152 5.80 4.82 -4.72
CA PHE A 152 4.49 4.99 -5.29
C PHE A 152 4.53 4.77 -6.81
N ALA A 153 4.17 3.57 -7.25
CA ALA A 153 4.14 3.19 -8.66
C ALA A 153 2.96 3.82 -9.42
N GLY A 154 1.95 4.29 -8.70
CA GLY A 154 0.72 4.82 -9.28
C GLY A 154 -0.52 4.05 -8.81
N THR A 155 -1.58 4.12 -9.61
CA THR A 155 -2.87 3.45 -9.36
C THR A 155 -3.22 2.53 -10.52
N GLY A 156 -4.15 1.60 -10.29
CA GLY A 156 -4.61 0.65 -11.30
C GLY A 156 -3.81 -0.67 -11.34
N PRO A 157 -4.25 -1.59 -12.23
CA PRO A 157 -3.71 -2.96 -12.27
C PRO A 157 -2.21 -3.05 -12.58
N GLU A 158 -1.73 -2.25 -13.53
CA GLU A 158 -0.32 -2.25 -13.92
C GLU A 158 0.61 -1.77 -12.80
N ALA A 159 0.23 -0.68 -12.12
CA ALA A 159 0.95 -0.17 -10.97
C ALA A 159 0.94 -1.21 -9.83
N GLY A 160 -0.17 -1.92 -9.62
CA GLY A 160 -0.27 -3.01 -8.66
C GLY A 160 0.65 -4.18 -8.98
N GLN A 161 0.76 -4.58 -10.25
CA GLN A 161 1.67 -5.62 -10.70
C GLN A 161 3.14 -5.21 -10.55
N LEU A 162 3.47 -3.95 -10.84
CA LEU A 162 4.81 -3.41 -10.63
C LEU A 162 5.15 -3.42 -9.14
N ALA A 163 4.29 -2.89 -8.29
CA ALA A 163 4.47 -2.85 -6.84
C ALA A 163 4.65 -4.25 -6.23
N ALA A 164 3.88 -5.24 -6.69
CA ALA A 164 4.00 -6.62 -6.21
C ALA A 164 5.39 -7.26 -6.47
N ARG A 165 6.12 -6.76 -7.48
CA ARG A 165 7.49 -7.21 -7.82
C ARG A 165 8.59 -6.36 -7.19
N MET A 166 8.22 -5.23 -6.55
CA MET A 166 9.19 -4.27 -5.99
C MET A 166 9.58 -4.62 -4.54
N ASN A 167 10.15 -5.80 -4.35
CA ASN A 167 10.86 -6.14 -3.11
C ASN A 167 12.33 -6.37 -3.46
N GLN A 168 13.10 -5.27 -3.50
CA GLN A 168 14.46 -5.29 -4.01
C GLN A 168 15.36 -4.33 -3.24
N PRO A 169 16.68 -4.59 -3.18
CA PRO A 169 17.64 -3.69 -2.54
C PRO A 169 17.58 -2.29 -3.11
N LEU A 170 17.75 -1.29 -2.25
CA LEU A 170 17.77 0.11 -2.66
C LEU A 170 18.93 0.86 -2.00
N ARG A 171 19.30 1.97 -2.63
CA ARG A 171 20.19 2.99 -2.08
C ARG A 171 19.49 4.34 -2.15
N LEU A 172 19.61 5.12 -1.10
CA LEU A 172 19.01 6.45 -0.98
C LEU A 172 20.11 7.47 -0.72
N TRP A 173 20.09 8.56 -1.44
CA TRP A 173 20.90 9.75 -1.19
C TRP A 173 19.96 10.91 -0.92
N VAL A 174 19.94 11.33 0.30
CA VAL A 174 19.19 12.52 0.72
C VAL A 174 19.89 13.76 0.18
N LEU A 175 19.17 14.58 -0.56
CA LEU A 175 19.70 15.83 -1.08
C LEU A 175 19.37 16.96 -0.11
N TRP A 176 20.40 17.64 0.38
CA TRP A 176 20.25 18.72 1.33
C TRP A 176 20.80 20.03 0.72
N PRO A 177 20.12 21.17 0.89
CA PRO A 177 20.66 22.46 0.49
C PRO A 177 21.97 22.74 1.23
N ARG A 178 22.94 23.34 0.56
CA ARG A 178 24.17 23.85 1.19
C ARG A 178 23.90 25.16 1.89
#